data_65327e03d59dd0489c02cc67046fa41f
#
_entry.id   65327e03d59dd0489c02cc67046fa41f
#
_cell.length_a   1.000
_cell.length_b   1.000
_cell.length_c   1.000
_cell.angle_alpha   90.00
_cell.angle_beta   90.00
_cell.angle_gamma   90.00
#
_symmetry.space_group_name_H-M   'P 1'
#
loop_
_entity.id
_entity.type
_entity.pdbx_description
1 polymer ?
#
loop_
_entity_poly.entity_id
_entity_poly.type
_entity_poly.pdbx_seq_one_letter_code
_entity_poly.pdbx_strand_id
1 'polypeptide(L)'
;MATVELTRHLSQFFPHLSRELTVEGSTVAEVIAAIERAAPGFAFYICDERGRLRRHVNVFVDGLSVGDRATLSDPVGPTSLVMIMQALSGG
;
A
#
# COMPACT_ATOMS: atom_id res chain seq x y z
N MET A 1 7.43 -4.33 -13.03
CA MET A 1 6.36 -3.74 -12.21
C MET A 1 6.10 -4.62 -11.01
N ALA A 2 5.81 -4.02 -9.89
CA ALA A 2 5.53 -4.79 -8.68
C ALA A 2 4.07 -5.23 -8.66
N THR A 3 3.80 -6.37 -8.04
CA THR A 3 2.45 -6.84 -7.82
C THR A 3 2.00 -6.38 -6.44
N VAL A 4 0.80 -5.82 -6.36
CA VAL A 4 0.23 -5.35 -5.10
C VAL A 4 -1.02 -6.17 -4.79
N GLU A 5 -1.10 -6.67 -3.56
CA GLU A 5 -2.30 -7.35 -3.07
C GLU A 5 -2.93 -6.51 -1.96
N LEU A 6 -4.23 -6.30 -2.07
CA LEU A 6 -5.01 -5.56 -1.08
C LEU A 6 -5.90 -6.53 -0.31
N THR A 7 -6.08 -6.28 0.99
CA THR A 7 -7.04 -7.06 1.75
C THR A 7 -8.45 -6.76 1.24
N ARG A 8 -9.34 -7.70 1.48
CA ARG A 8 -10.74 -7.56 1.07
C ARG A 8 -11.36 -6.27 1.60
N HIS A 9 -11.06 -5.94 2.84
CA HIS A 9 -11.62 -4.74 3.47
C HIS A 9 -11.20 -3.48 2.73
N LEU A 10 -9.92 -3.36 2.38
CA LEU A 10 -9.43 -2.22 1.62
C LEU A 10 -10.08 -2.14 0.25
N SER A 11 -10.19 -3.27 -0.45
CA SER A 11 -10.73 -3.26 -1.80
C SER A 11 -12.21 -2.88 -1.83
N GLN A 12 -12.92 -3.05 -0.73
CA GLN A 12 -14.33 -2.64 -0.66
C GLN A 12 -14.51 -1.13 -0.73
N PHE A 13 -13.52 -0.37 -0.25
CA PHE A 13 -13.57 1.10 -0.31
C PHE A 13 -13.12 1.65 -1.66
N PHE A 14 -12.51 0.81 -2.48
CA PHE A 14 -12.02 1.22 -3.79
C PHE A 14 -12.44 0.17 -4.81
N PRO A 15 -13.73 0.12 -5.14
CA PRO A 15 -14.29 -0.98 -5.94
C PRO A 15 -13.75 -1.07 -7.37
N HIS A 16 -13.14 0.00 -7.90
CA HIS A 16 -12.51 -0.11 -9.21
C HIS A 16 -11.10 -0.68 -9.15
N LEU A 17 -10.56 -0.90 -7.95
CA LEU A 17 -9.26 -1.56 -7.83
C LEU A 17 -9.48 -3.05 -7.68
N SER A 18 -8.70 -3.83 -8.41
CA SER A 18 -8.64 -5.27 -8.18
C SER A 18 -7.92 -5.53 -6.87
N ARG A 19 -8.22 -6.64 -6.22
CA ARG A 19 -7.48 -7.02 -5.02
C ARG A 19 -6.01 -7.33 -5.33
N GLU A 20 -5.72 -7.64 -6.59
CA GLU A 20 -4.36 -7.82 -7.05
C GLU A 20 -4.17 -6.93 -8.26
N LEU A 21 -3.14 -6.09 -8.24
CA LEU A 21 -2.85 -5.18 -9.34
C LEU A 21 -1.34 -5.05 -9.49
N THR A 22 -0.91 -4.59 -10.68
CA THR A 22 0.50 -4.34 -10.93
C THR A 22 0.70 -2.84 -11.10
N VAL A 23 1.76 -2.32 -10.50
CA VAL A 23 2.05 -0.89 -10.56
C VAL A 23 3.56 -0.68 -10.68
N GLU A 24 3.93 0.50 -11.16
CA GLU A 24 5.32 0.92 -11.21
C GLU A 24 5.71 1.53 -9.87
N GLY A 25 6.98 1.40 -9.53
CA GLY A 25 7.52 2.02 -8.33
C GLY A 25 8.72 1.24 -7.84
N SER A 26 9.73 1.94 -7.36
CA SER A 26 10.93 1.34 -6.80
C SER A 26 11.01 1.51 -5.27
N THR A 27 10.03 2.19 -4.69
CA THR A 27 9.85 2.27 -3.24
C THR A 27 8.39 2.10 -2.90
N VAL A 28 8.08 1.81 -1.64
CA VAL A 28 6.70 1.70 -1.19
C VAL A 28 5.95 3.00 -1.44
N ALA A 29 6.60 4.15 -1.20
CA ALA A 29 5.98 5.45 -1.45
C ALA A 29 5.56 5.60 -2.91
N GLU A 30 6.42 5.19 -3.84
CA GLU A 30 6.11 5.28 -5.27
C GLU A 30 4.98 4.34 -5.67
N VAL A 31 4.94 3.15 -5.07
CA VAL A 31 3.87 2.19 -5.31
C VAL A 31 2.52 2.79 -4.86
N ILE A 32 2.49 3.39 -3.68
CA ILE A 32 1.27 4.02 -3.17
C ILE A 32 0.85 5.18 -4.06
N ALA A 33 1.81 5.98 -4.53
CA ALA A 33 1.51 7.09 -5.44
C ALA A 33 0.91 6.58 -6.76
N ALA A 34 1.40 5.45 -7.26
CA ALA A 34 0.85 4.86 -8.48
C ALA A 34 -0.60 4.40 -8.28
N ILE A 35 -0.90 3.81 -7.12
CA ILE A 35 -2.27 3.39 -6.81
C ILE A 35 -3.16 4.62 -6.66
N GLU A 36 -2.65 5.69 -6.05
CA GLU A 36 -3.40 6.93 -5.87
C GLU A 36 -3.84 7.51 -7.22
N ARG A 37 -2.99 7.41 -8.25
CA ARG A 37 -3.36 7.90 -9.58
C ARG A 37 -4.53 7.11 -10.17
N ALA A 38 -4.62 5.83 -9.84
CA ALA A 38 -5.71 4.98 -10.33
C ALA A 38 -6.96 5.09 -9.47
N ALA A 39 -6.80 5.42 -8.18
CA ALA A 39 -7.90 5.48 -7.23
C ALA A 39 -7.68 6.64 -6.26
N PRO A 40 -8.07 7.87 -6.66
CA PRO A 40 -7.86 9.05 -5.81
C PRO A 40 -8.49 8.86 -4.42
N GLY A 41 -7.72 9.22 -3.41
CA GLY A 41 -8.10 9.03 -2.00
C GLY A 41 -7.43 7.83 -1.35
N PHE A 42 -6.86 6.93 -2.14
CA PHE A 42 -6.25 5.72 -1.60
C PHE A 42 -5.08 6.06 -0.66
N ALA A 43 -4.20 6.96 -1.10
CA ALA A 43 -3.03 7.29 -0.30
C ALA A 43 -3.43 7.91 1.04
N PHE A 44 -4.44 8.78 1.05
CA PHE A 44 -4.89 9.38 2.29
C PHE A 44 -5.62 8.39 3.18
N TYR A 45 -6.19 7.35 2.60
CA TYR A 45 -6.88 6.31 3.37
C TYR A 45 -5.89 5.47 4.17
N ILE A 46 -4.73 5.17 3.61
CA ILE A 46 -3.73 4.32 4.29
C ILE A 46 -2.62 5.12 4.96
N CYS A 47 -2.43 6.38 4.59
CA CYS A 47 -1.44 7.27 5.19
C CYS A 47 -2.12 8.49 5.75
N ASP A 48 -1.47 9.12 6.73
CA ASP A 48 -2.00 10.36 7.31
C ASP A 48 -1.58 11.57 6.45
N GLU A 49 -1.91 12.78 6.91
CA GLU A 49 -1.62 14.01 6.19
C GLU A 49 -0.13 14.29 6.03
N ARG A 50 0.71 13.62 6.81
CA ARG A 50 2.17 13.74 6.70
C ARG A 50 2.77 12.67 5.81
N GLY A 51 1.91 11.82 5.25
CA GLY A 51 2.39 10.73 4.41
C GLY A 51 2.87 9.52 5.17
N ARG A 52 2.72 9.49 6.49
CA ARG A 52 3.13 8.35 7.31
C ARG A 52 2.03 7.31 7.33
N LEU A 53 2.44 6.05 7.34
CA LEU A 53 1.49 4.95 7.36
C LEU A 53 0.65 5.00 8.63
N ARG A 54 -0.67 4.89 8.47
CA ARG A 54 -1.57 4.92 9.63
C ARG A 54 -1.34 3.71 10.51
N ARG A 55 -1.62 3.86 11.81
CA ARG A 55 -1.30 2.86 12.82
C ARG A 55 -1.88 1.47 12.52
N HIS A 56 -3.09 1.41 12.00
CA HIS A 56 -3.79 0.15 11.75
C HIS A 56 -3.56 -0.40 10.34
N VAL A 57 -2.66 0.22 9.59
CA VAL A 57 -2.32 -0.26 8.25
C VAL A 57 -0.92 -0.85 8.28
N ASN A 58 -0.76 -1.99 7.64
CA ASN A 58 0.54 -2.64 7.50
C ASN A 58 0.84 -2.87 6.03
N VAL A 59 2.11 -2.71 5.68
CA VAL A 59 2.59 -2.98 4.33
C VAL A 59 3.74 -3.98 4.45
N PHE A 60 3.67 -5.02 3.64
CA PHE A 60 4.72 -6.04 3.57
C PHE A 60 5.30 -6.05 2.17
N VAL A 61 6.61 -6.09 2.07
CA VAL A 61 7.31 -6.26 0.80
C VAL A 61 8.00 -7.61 0.84
N ASP A 62 7.58 -8.50 -0.06
CA ASP A 62 8.11 -9.87 -0.13
C ASP A 62 8.06 -10.57 1.22
N GLY A 63 6.97 -10.37 1.96
CA GLY A 63 6.73 -11.01 3.24
C GLY A 63 7.34 -10.32 4.44
N LEU A 64 8.09 -9.23 4.23
CA LEU A 64 8.71 -8.49 5.33
C LEU A 64 7.97 -7.18 5.57
N SER A 65 7.64 -6.92 6.81
CA SER A 65 6.99 -5.66 7.19
C SER A 65 7.92 -4.49 6.88
N VAL A 66 7.34 -3.40 6.36
CA VAL A 66 8.15 -2.20 6.06
C VAL A 66 8.84 -1.70 7.33
N GLY A 67 10.08 -1.28 7.16
CA GLY A 67 10.87 -0.72 8.26
C GLY A 67 10.65 0.77 8.43
N ASP A 68 10.34 1.47 7.34
CA ASP A 68 10.20 2.92 7.34
C ASP A 68 8.74 3.30 7.13
N ARG A 69 8.00 3.40 8.23
CA ARG A 69 6.57 3.77 8.18
C ARG A 69 6.40 5.29 8.01
N ALA A 70 7.45 6.07 8.18
CA ALA A 70 7.36 7.52 8.14
C ALA A 70 7.50 8.06 6.72
N THR A 71 8.46 7.56 5.94
CA THR A 71 8.67 8.04 4.58
C THR A 71 8.45 6.94 3.52
N LEU A 72 8.27 5.70 3.97
CA LEU A 72 7.96 4.56 3.09
C LEU A 72 9.03 4.39 2.02
N SER A 73 10.28 4.53 2.43
CA SER A 73 11.43 4.45 1.51
C SER A 73 11.89 3.02 1.25
N ASP A 74 11.27 2.03 1.89
CA ASP A 74 11.65 0.64 1.68
C ASP A 74 11.64 0.32 0.19
N PRO A 75 12.71 -0.34 -0.31
CA PRO A 75 12.82 -0.61 -1.75
C PRO A 75 11.84 -1.69 -2.20
N VAL A 76 11.36 -1.53 -3.43
CA VAL A 76 10.47 -2.49 -4.08
C VAL A 76 11.12 -2.85 -5.42
N GLY A 77 11.35 -4.13 -5.61
CA GLY A 77 11.93 -4.61 -6.86
C GLY A 77 10.87 -4.86 -7.93
N PRO A 78 11.31 -5.10 -9.18
CA PRO A 78 10.37 -5.28 -10.29
C PRO A 78 9.52 -6.55 -10.19
N THR A 79 9.94 -7.50 -9.35
CA THR A 79 9.17 -8.73 -9.15
C THR A 79 8.65 -8.85 -7.72
N SER A 80 8.74 -7.77 -6.94
CA SER A 80 8.29 -7.80 -5.55
C SER A 80 6.78 -7.94 -5.44
N LEU A 81 6.36 -8.57 -4.35
CA LEU A 81 4.96 -8.63 -3.95
C LEU A 81 4.77 -7.67 -2.77
N VAL A 82 3.91 -6.68 -2.96
CA VAL A 82 3.57 -5.71 -1.92
C VAL A 82 2.17 -6.01 -1.42
N MET A 83 2.05 -6.30 -0.13
CA MET A 83 0.74 -6.56 0.48
C MET A 83 0.38 -5.39 1.37
N ILE A 84 -0.80 -4.82 1.14
CA ILE A 84 -1.31 -3.71 1.95
C ILE A 84 -2.51 -4.22 2.72
N MET A 85 -2.42 -4.16 4.04
CA MET A 85 -3.40 -4.76 4.93
C MET A 85 -3.88 -3.73 5.94
N GLN A 86 -5.17 -3.77 6.23
CA GLN A 86 -5.75 -2.93 7.26
C GLN A 86 -6.39 -3.81 8.31
N ALA A 87 -6.08 -3.55 9.58
CA ALA A 87 -6.70 -4.26 10.67
C ALA A 87 -8.15 -3.81 10.81
N LEU A 88 -9.06 -4.77 10.97
CA LEU A 88 -10.49 -4.47 11.08
C LEU A 88 -10.85 -3.92 12.45
N SER A 89 -10.17 -4.39 13.48
CA SER A 89 -10.39 -3.86 14.82
C SER A 89 -9.29 -2.88 15.14
N GLY A 90 -9.61 -1.80 15.82
CA GLY A 90 -8.64 -0.78 16.17
C GLY A 90 -7.69 -1.19 17.28
N GLY A 91 -7.68 -2.43 17.63
CA GLY A 91 -6.81 -2.88 18.70
C GLY A 91 -5.65 -3.65 18.22
#